data_cc4247836cdb91ff6f7db18da90555f2
#
_entry.id   cc4247836cdb91ff6f7db18da90555f2
#
_cell.length_a   1.000
_cell.length_b   1.000
_cell.length_c   1.000
_cell.angle_alpha   90.00
_cell.angle_beta   90.00
_cell.angle_gamma   90.00
#
_symmetry.space_group_name_H-M   'P 1'
#
loop_
_entity.id
_entity.type
_entity.pdbx_description
1 polymer ?
#
loop_
_entity_poly.entity_id
_entity_poly.type
_entity_poly.pdbx_seq_one_letter_code
_entity_poly.pdbx_strand_id
1 'polypeptide(L)'
;DRARLIDLYEACLQQDAHIRSVVETLESQILGDRYMLARVNEKGKYIKDVANSLKIQGSQFDKIIKGIVESKLYGYTLLEIMPHTDPRTGRLAEVNIIERRNVLPDQKTVLKRQGLWEPHWDLHDPAYYRCYVLVNSGDLGLFSATTPLILAKKFTVANYVNFSHTYGQPIIHGKTVSESNADRKRLANEIANAAQNKVVVTGIEDEVDIKTFTMSNSEKIYTGLIEFVNKEVANLVLGSESMAGGMQSYVGSTKAH
;
A
#
# COMPACT_ATOMS: atom_id res chain seq x y z
N ASP A 1 -9.17 -11.28 -15.74
CA ASP A 1 -9.22 -9.91 -16.27
C ASP A 1 -8.14 -9.08 -15.56
N ARG A 2 -7.03 -8.77 -16.26
CA ARG A 2 -5.89 -8.01 -15.69
C ARG A 2 -6.27 -6.59 -15.28
N ALA A 3 -7.19 -5.94 -15.97
CA ALA A 3 -7.60 -4.59 -15.62
C ALA A 3 -8.22 -4.54 -14.21
N ARG A 4 -9.08 -5.50 -13.88
CA ARG A 4 -9.65 -5.61 -12.52
C ARG A 4 -8.60 -5.92 -11.46
N LEU A 5 -7.56 -6.67 -11.82
CA LEU A 5 -6.45 -6.95 -10.92
C LEU A 5 -5.64 -5.68 -10.63
N ILE A 6 -5.37 -4.87 -11.65
CA ILE A 6 -4.72 -3.56 -11.50
C ILE A 6 -5.57 -2.64 -10.61
N ASP A 7 -6.89 -2.58 -10.85
CA ASP A 7 -7.81 -1.80 -10.01
C ASP A 7 -7.73 -2.19 -8.53
N LEU A 8 -7.65 -3.50 -8.27
CA LEU A 8 -7.51 -4.02 -6.91
C LEU A 8 -6.17 -3.61 -6.28
N TYR A 9 -5.07 -3.68 -7.02
CA TYR A 9 -3.75 -3.27 -6.54
C TYR A 9 -3.73 -1.78 -6.21
N GLU A 10 -4.27 -0.94 -7.08
CA GLU A 10 -4.37 0.50 -6.87
C GLU A 10 -5.27 0.84 -5.68
N ALA A 11 -6.40 0.15 -5.54
CA ALA A 11 -7.28 0.32 -4.38
C ALA A 11 -6.58 -0.06 -3.07
N CYS A 12 -5.78 -1.14 -3.05
CA CYS A 12 -4.99 -1.52 -1.89
C CYS A 12 -3.92 -0.47 -1.56
N LEU A 13 -3.19 0.02 -2.58
CA LEU A 13 -2.15 1.04 -2.42
C LEU A 13 -2.72 2.37 -1.91
N GLN A 14 -3.89 2.78 -2.40
CA GLN A 14 -4.53 4.03 -1.98
C GLN A 14 -5.11 3.97 -0.57
N GLN A 15 -5.61 2.81 -0.15
CA GLN A 15 -6.36 2.67 1.09
C GLN A 15 -5.54 2.16 2.27
N ASP A 16 -4.34 1.63 2.05
CA ASP A 16 -3.45 1.17 3.12
C ASP A 16 -2.20 2.05 3.20
N ALA A 17 -2.11 2.82 4.28
CA ALA A 17 -1.01 3.77 4.49
C ALA A 17 0.36 3.09 4.60
N HIS A 18 0.42 1.85 5.12
CA HIS A 18 1.69 1.16 5.31
C HIS A 18 2.31 0.74 3.98
N ILE A 19 1.54 0.05 3.10
CA ILE A 19 2.08 -0.35 1.79
C ILE A 19 2.45 0.85 0.95
N ARG A 20 1.66 1.93 1.02
CA ARG A 20 1.97 3.18 0.34
C ARG A 20 3.33 3.74 0.79
N SER A 21 3.56 3.83 2.09
CA SER A 21 4.84 4.29 2.65
C SER A 21 6.02 3.39 2.25
N VAL A 22 5.81 2.07 2.23
CA VAL A 22 6.85 1.10 1.83
C VAL A 22 7.22 1.27 0.35
N VAL A 23 6.22 1.45 -0.54
CA VAL A 23 6.46 1.68 -1.98
C VAL A 23 7.15 3.02 -2.21
N GLU A 24 6.70 4.10 -1.57
CA GLU A 24 7.33 5.42 -1.65
C GLU A 24 8.79 5.40 -1.15
N THR A 25 9.07 4.60 -0.11
CA THR A 25 10.44 4.37 0.39
C THR A 25 11.30 3.68 -0.66
N LEU A 26 10.81 2.59 -1.28
CA LEU A 26 11.51 1.87 -2.33
C LEU A 26 11.82 2.78 -3.53
N GLU A 27 10.81 3.51 -4.01
CA GLU A 27 10.97 4.46 -5.11
C GLU A 27 12.01 5.54 -4.78
N SER A 28 11.93 6.12 -3.58
CA SER A 28 12.85 7.19 -3.15
C SER A 28 14.28 6.70 -3.02
N GLN A 29 14.51 5.50 -2.53
CA GLN A 29 15.85 4.90 -2.43
C GLN A 29 16.48 4.70 -3.81
N ILE A 30 15.71 4.13 -4.75
CA ILE A 30 16.19 3.82 -6.09
C ILE A 30 16.41 5.12 -6.90
N LEU A 31 15.50 6.10 -6.79
CA LEU A 31 15.63 7.39 -7.49
C LEU A 31 16.72 8.28 -6.88
N GLY A 32 17.09 8.06 -5.61
CA GLY A 32 18.19 8.76 -4.95
C GLY A 32 19.59 8.34 -5.43
N ASP A 33 19.70 7.17 -6.08
CA ASP A 33 20.96 6.68 -6.61
C ASP A 33 21.37 7.44 -7.88
N ARG A 34 22.69 7.61 -8.06
CA ARG A 34 23.24 8.22 -9.27
C ARG A 34 23.52 7.16 -10.32
N TYR A 35 22.80 7.22 -11.41
CA TYR A 35 23.00 6.34 -12.56
C TYR A 35 24.04 6.93 -13.51
N MET A 36 24.92 6.07 -14.04
CA MET A 36 25.89 6.44 -15.05
C MET A 36 25.93 5.39 -16.16
N LEU A 37 26.01 5.87 -17.38
CA LEU A 37 26.31 4.99 -18.53
C LEU A 37 27.75 4.51 -18.46
N ALA A 38 27.96 3.25 -18.79
CA ALA A 38 29.27 2.68 -18.94
C ALA A 38 29.35 1.95 -20.27
N ARG A 39 30.49 2.10 -20.97
CA ARG A 39 30.83 1.31 -22.15
C ARG A 39 31.60 0.10 -21.69
N VAL A 40 31.37 -1.03 -22.32
CA VAL A 40 32.18 -2.23 -22.12
C VAL A 40 33.28 -2.25 -23.17
N ASN A 41 34.55 -2.31 -22.75
CA ASN A 41 35.68 -2.42 -23.69
C ASN A 41 35.84 -3.88 -24.16
N GLU A 42 36.71 -4.12 -25.13
CA GLU A 42 37.00 -5.44 -25.69
C GLU A 42 37.48 -6.46 -24.64
N LYS A 43 37.96 -6.02 -23.49
CA LYS A 43 38.37 -6.86 -22.35
C LYS A 43 37.25 -7.07 -21.30
N GLY A 44 36.01 -6.67 -21.60
CA GLY A 44 34.86 -6.80 -20.68
C GLY A 44 34.87 -5.81 -19.51
N LYS A 45 35.78 -4.81 -19.47
CA LYS A 45 35.85 -3.84 -18.38
C LYS A 45 34.92 -2.65 -18.64
N TYR A 46 34.17 -2.24 -17.62
CA TYR A 46 33.32 -1.05 -17.66
C TYR A 46 34.11 0.22 -17.63
N ILE A 47 33.91 1.12 -18.60
CA ILE A 47 34.46 2.47 -18.66
C ILE A 47 33.32 3.47 -18.55
N LYS A 48 33.39 4.36 -17.56
CA LYS A 48 32.35 5.39 -17.35
C LYS A 48 32.26 6.33 -18.55
N ASP A 49 31.05 6.50 -19.09
CA ASP A 49 30.76 7.44 -20.16
C ASP A 49 30.08 8.69 -19.57
N VAL A 50 30.89 9.61 -19.07
CA VAL A 50 30.41 10.81 -18.37
C VAL A 50 29.58 11.71 -19.30
N ALA A 51 30.02 11.91 -20.53
CA ALA A 51 29.38 12.81 -21.48
C ALA A 51 27.97 12.36 -21.84
N ASN A 52 27.77 11.06 -22.10
CA ASN A 52 26.44 10.51 -22.40
C ASN A 52 25.62 10.32 -21.12
N SER A 53 26.26 10.08 -19.96
CA SER A 53 25.55 10.03 -18.68
C SER A 53 24.83 11.33 -18.35
N LEU A 54 25.43 12.48 -18.65
CA LEU A 54 24.79 13.79 -18.44
C LEU A 54 23.56 14.00 -19.33
N LYS A 55 23.48 13.35 -20.48
CA LYS A 55 22.34 13.44 -21.41
C LYS A 55 21.10 12.68 -20.92
N ILE A 56 21.30 11.63 -20.13
CA ILE A 56 20.19 10.83 -19.59
C ILE A 56 19.74 11.31 -18.21
N GLN A 57 20.50 12.17 -17.52
CA GLN A 57 20.09 12.69 -16.22
C GLN A 57 18.91 13.65 -16.34
N GLY A 58 17.95 13.53 -15.42
CA GLY A 58 16.80 14.42 -15.31
C GLY A 58 15.48 13.66 -15.18
N SER A 59 14.41 14.40 -15.00
CA SER A 59 13.07 13.88 -14.67
C SER A 59 12.52 12.85 -15.68
N GLN A 60 12.93 12.91 -16.94
CA GLN A 60 12.47 11.91 -17.94
C GLN A 60 13.16 10.55 -17.73
N PHE A 61 14.41 10.54 -17.33
CA PHE A 61 15.10 9.31 -16.98
C PHE A 61 14.56 8.72 -15.67
N ASP A 62 14.24 9.58 -14.70
CA ASP A 62 13.62 9.15 -13.44
C ASP A 62 12.30 8.43 -13.68
N LYS A 63 11.50 8.86 -14.68
CA LYS A 63 10.28 8.16 -15.09
C LYS A 63 10.55 6.76 -15.66
N ILE A 64 11.67 6.57 -16.39
CA ILE A 64 12.08 5.25 -16.87
C ILE A 64 12.40 4.34 -15.68
N ILE A 65 13.21 4.82 -14.75
CA ILE A 65 13.58 4.07 -13.56
C ILE A 65 12.33 3.73 -12.74
N LYS A 66 11.47 4.71 -12.50
CA LYS A 66 10.18 4.50 -11.83
C LYS A 66 9.35 3.41 -12.54
N GLY A 67 9.20 3.48 -13.85
CA GLY A 67 8.47 2.47 -14.61
C GLY A 67 9.06 1.06 -14.50
N ILE A 68 10.40 0.94 -14.41
CA ILE A 68 11.07 -0.34 -14.18
C ILE A 68 10.76 -0.88 -12.77
N VAL A 69 10.82 -0.04 -11.74
CA VAL A 69 10.46 -0.42 -10.37
C VAL A 69 9.00 -0.85 -10.30
N GLU A 70 8.10 -0.04 -10.84
CA GLU A 70 6.68 -0.35 -10.88
C GLU A 70 6.36 -1.63 -11.66
N SER A 71 7.18 -2.02 -12.66
CA SER A 71 6.99 -3.29 -13.36
C SER A 71 7.16 -4.49 -12.43
N LYS A 72 8.01 -4.39 -11.39
CA LYS A 72 8.17 -5.43 -10.36
C LYS A 72 6.98 -5.47 -9.42
N LEU A 73 6.38 -4.31 -9.12
CA LEU A 73 5.23 -4.21 -8.24
C LEU A 73 3.95 -4.73 -8.92
N TYR A 74 3.69 -4.30 -10.15
CA TYR A 74 2.46 -4.61 -10.91
C TYR A 74 2.59 -5.81 -11.87
N GLY A 75 3.82 -6.32 -12.09
CA GLY A 75 4.12 -7.37 -13.05
C GLY A 75 4.53 -6.85 -14.44
N TYR A 76 4.17 -5.63 -14.80
CA TYR A 76 4.55 -4.99 -16.05
C TYR A 76 4.37 -3.47 -16.01
N THR A 77 5.09 -2.79 -16.90
CA THR A 77 4.89 -1.37 -17.20
C THR A 77 5.20 -1.13 -18.68
N LEU A 78 4.36 -0.38 -19.35
CA LEU A 78 4.60 0.08 -20.71
C LEU A 78 5.06 1.54 -20.68
N LEU A 79 6.25 1.78 -21.20
CA LEU A 79 6.83 3.10 -21.35
C LEU A 79 6.70 3.55 -22.80
N GLU A 80 6.20 4.74 -23.00
CA GLU A 80 6.29 5.47 -24.25
C GLU A 80 7.48 6.42 -24.17
N ILE A 81 8.43 6.23 -25.06
CA ILE A 81 9.65 7.05 -25.15
C ILE A 81 9.59 7.79 -26.47
N MET A 82 9.32 9.10 -26.43
CA MET A 82 9.29 9.91 -27.62
C MET A 82 10.68 10.03 -28.20
N PRO A 83 10.89 9.68 -29.48
CA PRO A 83 12.21 9.55 -30.10
C PRO A 83 12.93 10.88 -30.33
N HIS A 84 12.27 11.99 -30.07
CA HIS A 84 12.87 13.31 -30.23
C HIS A 84 13.70 13.68 -29.01
N THR A 85 15.01 13.44 -29.12
CA THR A 85 15.92 14.19 -28.28
C THR A 85 15.76 15.66 -28.61
N ASP A 86 15.59 16.51 -27.60
CA ASP A 86 15.66 17.96 -27.81
C ASP A 86 16.95 18.29 -28.55
N PRO A 87 16.89 18.83 -29.79
CA PRO A 87 18.08 19.12 -30.61
C PRO A 87 19.08 20.05 -29.90
N ARG A 88 18.61 20.84 -28.91
CA ARG A 88 19.40 21.81 -28.17
C ARG A 88 20.19 21.17 -27.04
N THR A 89 19.60 20.20 -26.33
CA THR A 89 20.18 19.61 -25.12
C THR A 89 20.65 18.18 -25.32
N GLY A 90 20.17 17.49 -26.35
CA GLY A 90 20.40 16.05 -26.57
C GLY A 90 19.79 15.15 -25.49
N ARG A 91 18.91 15.70 -24.63
CA ARG A 91 18.19 14.95 -23.58
C ARG A 91 16.96 14.27 -24.15
N LEU A 92 16.49 13.23 -23.45
CA LEU A 92 15.20 12.61 -23.72
C LEU A 92 14.10 13.67 -23.71
N ALA A 93 13.30 13.76 -24.78
CA ALA A 93 12.29 14.79 -24.91
C ALA A 93 11.12 14.54 -23.97
N GLU A 94 10.56 13.32 -23.98
CA GLU A 94 9.43 12.96 -23.17
C GLU A 94 9.38 11.44 -22.92
N VAL A 95 9.01 11.06 -21.71
CA VAL A 95 8.73 9.67 -21.33
C VAL A 95 7.38 9.64 -20.61
N ASN A 96 6.49 8.77 -21.06
CA ASN A 96 5.18 8.55 -20.46
C ASN A 96 5.03 7.11 -20.01
N ILE A 97 4.41 6.91 -18.84
CA ILE A 97 3.97 5.59 -18.39
C ILE A 97 2.54 5.42 -18.88
N ILE A 98 2.31 4.42 -19.72
CA ILE A 98 0.98 4.14 -20.26
C ILE A 98 0.13 3.48 -19.18
N GLU A 99 -1.15 3.87 -19.14
CA GLU A 99 -2.09 3.35 -18.15
C GLU A 99 -2.19 1.82 -18.24
N ARG A 100 -1.83 1.13 -17.16
CA ARG A 100 -1.70 -0.33 -17.11
C ARG A 100 -2.98 -1.06 -17.43
N ARG A 101 -4.13 -0.47 -17.07
CA ARG A 101 -5.47 -1.04 -17.34
C ARG A 101 -5.73 -1.30 -18.81
N ASN A 102 -5.09 -0.52 -19.69
CA ASN A 102 -5.27 -0.58 -21.13
C ASN A 102 -4.21 -1.47 -21.82
N VAL A 103 -3.20 -1.95 -21.10
CA VAL A 103 -2.11 -2.75 -21.65
C VAL A 103 -2.38 -4.23 -21.46
N LEU A 104 -2.26 -5.00 -22.54
CA LEU A 104 -2.30 -6.46 -22.55
C LEU A 104 -0.87 -6.97 -22.80
N PRO A 105 -0.05 -7.19 -21.74
CA PRO A 105 1.38 -7.48 -21.90
C PRO A 105 1.65 -8.79 -22.63
N ASP A 106 0.79 -9.80 -22.45
CA ASP A 106 0.95 -11.11 -23.08
C ASP A 106 0.73 -11.06 -24.59
N GLN A 107 -0.13 -10.13 -25.04
CA GLN A 107 -0.45 -9.90 -26.46
C GLN A 107 0.34 -8.74 -27.04
N LYS A 108 1.13 -8.04 -26.21
CA LYS A 108 1.83 -6.80 -26.58
C LYS A 108 0.92 -5.80 -27.28
N THR A 109 -0.24 -5.58 -26.70
CA THR A 109 -1.30 -4.75 -27.29
C THR A 109 -1.76 -3.70 -26.28
N VAL A 110 -2.11 -2.52 -26.78
CA VAL A 110 -2.71 -1.43 -25.99
C VAL A 110 -4.12 -1.19 -26.50
N LEU A 111 -5.09 -1.25 -25.60
CA LEU A 111 -6.50 -0.96 -25.90
C LEU A 111 -6.74 0.55 -25.84
N LYS A 112 -7.47 1.11 -26.80
CA LYS A 112 -7.90 2.52 -26.74
C LYS A 112 -8.99 2.76 -25.69
N ARG A 113 -9.77 1.73 -25.41
CA ARG A 113 -10.79 1.75 -24.35
C ARG A 113 -10.76 0.43 -23.58
N GLN A 114 -10.81 0.53 -22.27
CA GLN A 114 -10.91 -0.63 -21.40
C GLN A 114 -12.15 -1.47 -21.75
N GLY A 115 -11.97 -2.77 -21.85
CA GLY A 115 -13.04 -3.73 -22.12
C GLY A 115 -13.44 -3.86 -23.58
N LEU A 116 -12.91 -3.04 -24.49
CA LEU A 116 -13.12 -3.13 -25.93
C LEU A 116 -11.84 -3.51 -26.61
N TRP A 117 -11.88 -4.59 -27.42
CA TRP A 117 -10.74 -5.04 -28.21
C TRP A 117 -10.42 -4.06 -29.36
N GLU A 118 -11.41 -3.55 -29.99
CA GLU A 118 -11.27 -2.58 -31.09
C GLU A 118 -11.69 -1.16 -30.66
N PRO A 119 -10.97 -0.13 -31.07
CA PRO A 119 -9.66 -0.13 -31.71
C PRO A 119 -8.50 -0.36 -30.72
N HIS A 120 -7.42 -1.00 -31.18
CA HIS A 120 -6.21 -1.26 -30.39
C HIS A 120 -4.94 -0.88 -31.16
N TRP A 121 -3.80 -0.85 -30.47
CA TRP A 121 -2.46 -0.71 -31.04
C TRP A 121 -1.65 -1.98 -30.80
N ASP A 122 -1.12 -2.55 -31.86
CA ASP A 122 -0.20 -3.68 -31.78
C ASP A 122 1.24 -3.13 -31.64
N LEU A 123 1.91 -3.50 -30.56
CA LEU A 123 3.29 -3.07 -30.29
C LEU A 123 4.32 -3.78 -31.18
N HIS A 124 3.93 -4.80 -31.95
CA HIS A 124 4.80 -5.42 -32.96
C HIS A 124 4.85 -4.60 -34.25
N ASP A 125 3.90 -3.68 -34.46
CA ASP A 125 3.90 -2.81 -35.63
C ASP A 125 5.18 -1.95 -35.63
N PRO A 126 5.93 -1.93 -36.75
CA PRO A 126 7.13 -1.08 -36.92
C PRO A 126 6.91 0.40 -36.61
N ALA A 127 5.69 0.89 -36.71
CA ALA A 127 5.33 2.26 -36.38
C ALA A 127 5.47 2.54 -34.85
N TYR A 128 5.27 1.54 -34.04
CA TYR A 128 5.20 1.70 -32.57
C TYR A 128 6.39 1.11 -31.82
N TYR A 129 6.99 0.00 -32.28
CA TYR A 129 7.99 -0.73 -31.49
C TYR A 129 9.23 0.13 -31.12
N ARG A 130 9.49 1.21 -31.85
CA ARG A 130 10.62 2.12 -31.57
C ARG A 130 10.32 3.13 -30.46
N CYS A 131 9.04 3.37 -30.21
CA CYS A 131 8.60 4.37 -29.22
C CYS A 131 8.13 3.75 -27.92
N TYR A 132 7.85 2.44 -27.92
CA TYR A 132 7.28 1.77 -26.77
C TYR A 132 8.23 0.69 -26.23
N VAL A 133 8.44 0.69 -24.92
CA VAL A 133 9.23 -0.33 -24.22
C VAL A 133 8.34 -0.99 -23.18
N LEU A 134 8.00 -2.25 -23.42
CA LEU A 134 7.28 -3.08 -22.45
C LEU A 134 8.29 -3.72 -21.50
N VAL A 135 8.27 -3.27 -20.25
CA VAL A 135 8.99 -3.91 -19.15
C VAL A 135 8.04 -4.92 -18.51
N ASN A 136 8.37 -6.19 -18.57
CA ASN A 136 7.54 -7.27 -18.05
C ASN A 136 8.38 -8.15 -17.12
N SER A 137 7.92 -8.36 -15.88
CA SER A 137 8.57 -9.26 -14.91
C SER A 137 8.27 -10.73 -15.18
N GLY A 138 7.30 -11.05 -16.02
CA GLY A 138 6.87 -12.41 -16.35
C GLY A 138 5.91 -13.04 -15.33
N ASP A 139 5.48 -12.26 -14.34
CA ASP A 139 4.56 -12.65 -13.28
C ASP A 139 3.45 -11.61 -13.06
N LEU A 140 2.68 -11.75 -12.00
CA LEU A 140 1.62 -10.81 -11.62
C LEU A 140 2.13 -9.65 -10.72
N GLY A 141 3.43 -9.58 -10.48
CA GLY A 141 4.06 -8.58 -9.63
C GLY A 141 3.93 -8.87 -8.12
N LEU A 142 4.69 -8.11 -7.32
CA LEU A 142 4.70 -8.26 -5.87
C LEU A 142 3.33 -7.95 -5.24
N PHE A 143 2.53 -7.09 -5.86
CA PHE A 143 1.19 -6.78 -5.37
C PHE A 143 0.26 -7.99 -5.38
N SER A 144 0.51 -9.01 -6.21
CA SER A 144 -0.25 -10.26 -6.17
C SER A 144 -0.12 -10.98 -4.83
N ALA A 145 1.06 -10.94 -4.23
CA ALA A 145 1.34 -11.57 -2.93
C ALA A 145 0.94 -10.65 -1.75
N THR A 146 1.06 -9.34 -1.88
CA THR A 146 0.72 -8.40 -0.79
C THR A 146 -0.79 -8.16 -0.66
N THR A 147 -1.54 -8.21 -1.76
CA THR A 147 -2.99 -7.92 -1.77
C THR A 147 -3.80 -8.78 -0.79
N PRO A 148 -3.64 -10.11 -0.72
CA PRO A 148 -4.37 -10.92 0.25
C PRO A 148 -4.06 -10.53 1.69
N LEU A 149 -2.81 -10.18 2.00
CA LEU A 149 -2.37 -9.73 3.32
C LEU A 149 -3.05 -8.41 3.70
N ILE A 150 -3.10 -7.46 2.78
CA ILE A 150 -3.75 -6.15 3.00
C ILE A 150 -5.25 -6.31 3.21
N LEU A 151 -5.91 -7.19 2.45
CA LEU A 151 -7.32 -7.50 2.63
C LEU A 151 -7.58 -8.12 4.01
N ALA A 152 -6.76 -9.09 4.43
CA ALA A 152 -6.85 -9.69 5.76
C ALA A 152 -6.69 -8.63 6.87
N LYS A 153 -5.73 -7.72 6.74
CA LYS A 153 -5.54 -6.58 7.64
C LYS A 153 -6.77 -5.68 7.71
N LYS A 154 -7.40 -5.35 6.58
CA LYS A 154 -8.62 -4.53 6.55
C LYS A 154 -9.78 -5.18 7.29
N PHE A 155 -10.00 -6.48 7.07
CA PHE A 155 -11.01 -7.23 7.83
C PHE A 155 -10.70 -7.27 9.32
N THR A 156 -9.43 -7.41 9.68
CA THR A 156 -8.98 -7.38 11.08
C THR A 156 -9.28 -6.05 11.74
N VAL A 157 -8.97 -4.93 11.08
CA VAL A 157 -9.26 -3.58 11.59
C VAL A 157 -10.78 -3.38 11.75
N ALA A 158 -11.59 -3.79 10.77
CA ALA A 158 -13.05 -3.69 10.87
C ALA A 158 -13.60 -4.51 12.05
N ASN A 159 -13.12 -5.74 12.24
CA ASN A 159 -13.50 -6.59 13.36
C ASN A 159 -13.05 -6.01 14.70
N TYR A 160 -11.86 -5.39 14.76
CA TYR A 160 -11.36 -4.72 15.97
C TYR A 160 -12.22 -3.52 16.35
N VAL A 161 -12.64 -2.72 15.39
CA VAL A 161 -13.58 -1.61 15.62
C VAL A 161 -14.91 -2.13 16.17
N ASN A 162 -15.49 -3.15 15.54
CA ASN A 162 -16.75 -3.76 16.01
C ASN A 162 -16.60 -4.36 17.41
N PHE A 163 -15.47 -5.03 17.68
CA PHE A 163 -15.17 -5.58 19.00
C PHE A 163 -15.06 -4.45 20.06
N SER A 164 -14.39 -3.35 19.73
CA SER A 164 -14.27 -2.19 20.61
C SER A 164 -15.61 -1.55 20.91
N HIS A 165 -16.51 -1.46 19.92
CA HIS A 165 -17.86 -0.97 20.13
C HIS A 165 -18.69 -1.88 21.03
N THR A 166 -18.58 -3.19 20.85
CA THR A 166 -19.39 -4.18 21.56
C THR A 166 -18.92 -4.39 23.00
N TYR A 167 -17.61 -4.45 23.20
CA TYR A 167 -17.01 -4.83 24.50
C TYR A 167 -16.25 -3.68 25.17
N GLY A 168 -16.05 -2.58 24.51
CA GLY A 168 -15.39 -1.39 25.07
C GLY A 168 -16.26 -0.60 26.05
N GLN A 169 -17.57 -0.87 26.06
CA GLN A 169 -18.49 -0.27 27.01
C GLN A 169 -18.78 -1.25 28.15
N PRO A 170 -18.77 -0.79 29.40
CA PRO A 170 -19.13 -1.63 30.54
C PRO A 170 -20.60 -2.06 30.44
N ILE A 171 -20.87 -3.34 30.71
CA ILE A 171 -22.24 -3.82 30.86
C ILE A 171 -22.68 -3.53 32.30
N ILE A 172 -23.70 -2.71 32.43
CA ILE A 172 -24.31 -2.41 33.74
C ILE A 172 -25.41 -3.43 33.98
N HIS A 173 -25.25 -4.24 35.01
CA HIS A 173 -26.20 -5.27 35.39
C HIS A 173 -26.91 -4.85 36.66
N GLY A 174 -28.21 -4.51 36.56
CA GLY A 174 -29.05 -4.22 37.70
C GLY A 174 -29.81 -5.47 38.16
N LYS A 175 -29.87 -5.70 39.47
CA LYS A 175 -30.69 -6.71 40.09
C LYS A 175 -31.68 -6.03 41.02
N THR A 176 -32.93 -6.51 41.01
CA THR A 176 -33.97 -6.12 42.00
C THR A 176 -34.68 -7.34 42.49
N VAL A 177 -35.06 -7.34 43.73
CA VAL A 177 -35.87 -8.38 44.35
C VAL A 177 -37.33 -8.33 43.97
N SER A 178 -37.75 -7.14 43.41
CA SER A 178 -39.14 -6.98 42.97
C SER A 178 -39.45 -7.77 41.69
N GLU A 179 -40.52 -8.54 41.70
CA GLU A 179 -41.01 -9.22 40.51
C GLU A 179 -41.86 -8.34 39.61
N SER A 180 -42.17 -7.11 40.07
CA SER A 180 -42.95 -6.12 39.33
C SER A 180 -42.24 -5.63 38.07
N ASN A 181 -42.90 -5.70 36.92
CA ASN A 181 -42.39 -5.12 35.66
C ASN A 181 -42.23 -3.60 35.74
N ALA A 182 -42.98 -2.92 36.61
CA ALA A 182 -42.84 -1.48 36.81
C ALA A 182 -41.50 -1.12 37.49
N ASP A 183 -41.14 -1.89 38.54
CA ASP A 183 -39.87 -1.65 39.27
C ASP A 183 -38.65 -2.01 38.41
N ARG A 184 -38.74 -3.11 37.62
CA ARG A 184 -37.68 -3.48 36.67
C ARG A 184 -37.47 -2.38 35.62
N LYS A 185 -38.54 -1.78 35.09
CA LYS A 185 -38.45 -0.65 34.15
C LYS A 185 -37.91 0.59 34.81
N ARG A 186 -38.30 0.88 36.07
CA ARG A 186 -37.79 2.00 36.85
C ARG A 186 -36.24 1.87 37.00
N LEU A 187 -35.81 0.71 37.50
CA LEU A 187 -34.36 0.45 37.66
C LEU A 187 -33.58 0.54 36.35
N ALA A 188 -34.14 0.00 35.26
CA ALA A 188 -33.50 0.11 33.93
C ALA A 188 -33.37 1.55 33.46
N ASN A 189 -34.39 2.38 33.68
CA ASN A 189 -34.33 3.82 33.35
C ASN A 189 -33.35 4.58 34.23
N GLU A 190 -33.28 4.26 35.52
CA GLU A 190 -32.31 4.86 36.47
C GLU A 190 -30.87 4.52 36.06
N ILE A 191 -30.62 3.25 35.70
CA ILE A 191 -29.31 2.82 35.19
C ILE A 191 -28.95 3.53 33.87
N ALA A 192 -29.92 3.63 32.94
CA ALA A 192 -29.69 4.33 31.67
C ALA A 192 -29.38 5.82 31.86
N ASN A 193 -30.09 6.49 32.78
CA ASN A 193 -29.82 7.88 33.16
C ASN A 193 -28.48 8.03 33.88
N ALA A 194 -28.14 7.08 34.74
CA ALA A 194 -26.89 7.04 35.48
C ALA A 194 -25.67 6.88 34.54
N ALA A 195 -25.79 6.10 33.48
CA ALA A 195 -24.74 5.95 32.47
C ALA A 195 -24.39 7.31 31.80
N GLN A 196 -25.37 8.22 31.67
CA GLN A 196 -25.14 9.56 31.16
C GLN A 196 -24.60 10.51 32.24
N ASN A 197 -25.11 10.44 33.45
CA ASN A 197 -24.80 11.40 34.52
C ASN A 197 -23.72 10.92 35.50
N LYS A 198 -23.20 9.70 35.35
CA LYS A 198 -22.20 9.05 36.22
C LYS A 198 -22.61 8.92 37.69
N VAL A 199 -23.89 8.96 37.98
CA VAL A 199 -24.46 8.81 39.33
C VAL A 199 -25.54 7.75 39.32
N VAL A 200 -25.41 6.75 40.17
CA VAL A 200 -26.44 5.72 40.40
C VAL A 200 -26.95 5.89 41.84
N VAL A 201 -28.26 6.01 41.99
CA VAL A 201 -28.92 5.95 43.29
C VAL A 201 -29.80 4.73 43.30
N THR A 202 -29.48 3.73 44.11
CA THR A 202 -30.21 2.48 44.24
C THR A 202 -30.99 2.41 45.57
N GLY A 203 -32.13 1.70 45.54
CA GLY A 203 -32.83 1.33 46.80
C GLY A 203 -32.03 0.30 47.60
N ILE A 204 -32.39 0.11 48.87
CA ILE A 204 -31.70 -0.83 49.77
C ILE A 204 -31.74 -2.28 49.24
N GLU A 205 -32.75 -2.62 48.40
CA GLU A 205 -32.97 -3.95 47.83
C GLU A 205 -32.47 -4.09 46.37
N ASP A 206 -31.92 -3.02 45.80
CA ASP A 206 -31.44 -2.99 44.40
C ASP A 206 -29.90 -3.05 44.37
N GLU A 207 -29.35 -3.92 43.58
CA GLU A 207 -27.91 -4.07 43.39
C GLU A 207 -27.52 -3.70 41.96
N VAL A 208 -26.53 -2.85 41.78
CA VAL A 208 -25.97 -2.49 40.47
C VAL A 208 -24.52 -2.95 40.41
N ASP A 209 -24.25 -3.85 39.49
CA ASP A 209 -22.91 -4.41 39.24
C ASP A 209 -22.41 -3.93 37.84
N ILE A 210 -21.21 -3.38 37.82
CA ILE A 210 -20.58 -2.90 36.59
C ILE A 210 -19.59 -3.98 36.12
N LYS A 211 -19.96 -4.70 35.09
CA LYS A 211 -19.10 -5.72 34.47
C LYS A 211 -18.30 -5.11 33.34
N THR A 212 -17.00 -4.98 33.56
CA THR A 212 -16.06 -4.61 32.51
C THR A 212 -15.41 -5.89 31.95
N PHE A 213 -15.39 -6.00 30.62
CA PHE A 213 -14.62 -7.06 29.99
C PHE A 213 -13.14 -6.71 29.99
N THR A 214 -12.29 -7.61 30.50
CA THR A 214 -10.85 -7.43 30.45
C THR A 214 -10.35 -7.72 29.05
N MET A 215 -10.05 -6.67 28.28
CA MET A 215 -9.70 -6.73 26.86
C MET A 215 -8.26 -7.18 26.56
N SER A 216 -7.40 -7.34 27.58
CA SER A 216 -5.95 -7.42 27.45
C SER A 216 -5.40 -8.49 26.49
N ASN A 217 -6.09 -9.62 26.33
CA ASN A 217 -5.62 -10.67 25.42
C ASN A 217 -6.24 -10.58 24.02
N SER A 218 -7.48 -10.11 23.92
CA SER A 218 -8.17 -9.99 22.60
C SER A 218 -7.58 -8.88 21.76
N GLU A 219 -7.20 -7.75 22.36
CA GLU A 219 -6.53 -6.65 21.68
C GLU A 219 -5.20 -7.09 21.04
N LYS A 220 -4.41 -7.91 21.74
CA LYS A 220 -3.12 -8.44 21.24
C LYS A 220 -3.27 -9.31 19.99
N ILE A 221 -4.40 -9.98 19.83
CA ILE A 221 -4.65 -10.81 18.63
C ILE A 221 -4.80 -9.91 17.41
N TYR A 222 -5.59 -8.83 17.51
CA TYR A 222 -5.81 -7.90 16.40
C TYR A 222 -4.56 -7.11 16.06
N THR A 223 -3.90 -6.53 17.07
CA THR A 223 -2.67 -5.74 16.87
C THR A 223 -1.54 -6.62 16.35
N GLY A 224 -1.37 -7.83 16.88
CA GLY A 224 -0.35 -8.78 16.43
C GLY A 224 -0.54 -9.20 14.97
N LEU A 225 -1.78 -9.38 14.51
CA LEU A 225 -2.04 -9.70 13.11
C LEU A 225 -1.74 -8.49 12.20
N ILE A 226 -2.09 -7.27 12.61
CA ILE A 226 -1.79 -6.05 11.86
C ILE A 226 -0.26 -5.87 11.74
N GLU A 227 0.47 -6.04 12.84
CA GLU A 227 1.93 -5.95 12.86
C GLU A 227 2.58 -7.03 11.98
N PHE A 228 2.10 -8.27 12.07
CA PHE A 228 2.56 -9.36 11.21
C PHE A 228 2.38 -9.02 9.73
N VAL A 229 1.20 -8.56 9.31
CA VAL A 229 0.93 -8.18 7.93
C VAL A 229 1.84 -7.03 7.48
N ASN A 230 1.99 -6.00 8.30
CA ASN A 230 2.88 -4.88 7.98
C ASN A 230 4.33 -5.33 7.78
N LYS A 231 4.82 -6.22 8.63
CA LYS A 231 6.16 -6.79 8.54
C LYS A 231 6.33 -7.61 7.26
N GLU A 232 5.38 -8.49 6.95
CA GLU A 232 5.44 -9.32 5.74
C GLU A 232 5.38 -8.48 4.47
N VAL A 233 4.52 -7.45 4.42
CA VAL A 233 4.45 -6.52 3.29
C VAL A 233 5.77 -5.78 3.10
N ALA A 234 6.38 -5.29 4.18
CA ALA A 234 7.68 -4.61 4.11
C ALA A 234 8.80 -5.56 3.65
N ASN A 235 8.83 -6.79 4.14
CA ASN A 235 9.80 -7.81 3.73
C ASN A 235 9.66 -8.17 2.24
N LEU A 236 8.45 -8.31 1.73
CA LEU A 236 8.19 -8.63 0.33
C LEU A 236 8.63 -7.50 -0.61
N VAL A 237 8.39 -6.24 -0.24
CA VAL A 237 8.65 -5.09 -1.11
C VAL A 237 10.09 -4.58 -0.99
N LEU A 238 10.63 -4.49 0.23
CA LEU A 238 11.97 -3.96 0.49
C LEU A 238 13.05 -5.04 0.56
N GLY A 239 12.67 -6.30 0.63
CA GLY A 239 13.60 -7.45 0.64
C GLY A 239 14.25 -7.75 1.98
N SER A 240 14.08 -6.92 3.02
CA SER A 240 14.55 -7.20 4.39
C SER A 240 13.87 -6.33 5.43
N GLU A 241 13.72 -6.90 6.63
CA GLU A 241 13.20 -6.22 7.82
C GLU A 241 14.08 -5.04 8.27
N SER A 242 15.40 -5.13 8.05
CA SER A 242 16.36 -4.09 8.39
C SER A 242 16.19 -2.81 7.57
N MET A 243 15.71 -2.89 6.34
CA MET A 243 15.44 -1.72 5.50
C MET A 243 14.13 -1.03 5.90
N ALA A 244 13.13 -1.77 6.37
CA ALA A 244 11.89 -1.19 6.90
C ALA A 244 12.08 -0.57 8.30
N GLY A 245 12.96 -1.15 9.14
CA GLY A 245 13.29 -0.66 10.49
C GLY A 245 14.36 0.44 10.52
N GLY A 246 15.13 0.60 9.45
CA GLY A 246 16.23 1.58 9.37
C GLY A 246 15.79 3.05 9.47
N MET A 247 14.53 3.36 9.23
CA MET A 247 14.00 4.71 9.43
C MET A 247 13.88 5.12 10.91
N GLN A 248 13.79 4.18 11.86
CA GLN A 248 13.79 4.51 13.29
C GLN A 248 15.21 4.70 13.87
N SER A 249 16.24 4.17 13.19
CA SER A 249 17.63 4.21 13.71
C SER A 249 18.44 5.41 13.23
N TYR A 250 18.03 6.11 12.17
CA TYR A 250 18.85 7.22 11.60
C TYR A 250 18.60 8.60 12.22
N VAL A 251 17.63 8.75 13.11
CA VAL A 251 17.37 10.03 13.81
C VAL A 251 18.22 10.22 15.07
N GLY A 252 19.07 9.26 15.41
CA GLY A 252 19.74 9.24 16.73
C GLY A 252 21.27 9.18 16.77
N SER A 253 22.04 9.26 15.68
CA SER A 253 23.50 9.20 15.78
C SER A 253 24.28 10.18 14.91
N THR A 254 24.01 11.47 15.02
CA THR A 254 25.04 12.48 14.81
C THR A 254 25.85 12.61 16.11
N LYS A 255 26.75 11.67 16.38
CA LYS A 255 27.85 11.93 17.31
C LYS A 255 28.90 12.73 16.54
N ALA A 256 29.09 13.97 17.00
CA ALA A 256 30.22 14.80 16.68
C ALA A 256 31.53 14.04 16.90
N HIS A 257 32.42 14.15 15.89
CA HIS A 257 33.87 14.19 16.03
C HIS A 257 34.40 15.27 15.11
#